data_17f75e312f9cd944d7fb255a02cf0739
#
_entry.id   17f75e312f9cd944d7fb255a02cf0739
#
_cell.length_a   1.000
_cell.length_b   1.000
_cell.length_c   1.000
_cell.angle_alpha   90.00
_cell.angle_beta   90.00
_cell.angle_gamma   90.00
#
_symmetry.space_group_name_H-M   'P 1'
#
loop_
_entity.id
_entity.type
_entity.pdbx_description
1 polymer ?
#
loop_
_entity_poly.entity_id
_entity_poly.type
_entity_poly.pdbx_seq_one_letter_code
_entity_poly.pdbx_strand_id
1 'polypeptide(L)'
;MQLTLWTYEGPPHIGAMRIATAMRDVHYVLHAPQGDTYADLLFTMIERLPRRPPVTYTTFQARDLGGDTAELFKTAARDAFERFAPKAMLVGSSCTAELIQDDPGGLALALNLPIPVVPLELPAYQRKENWGASETFYHLVRNLVPTGHSRTPLEGRTASCNVLGPTALGFRHRDDVKEICALLQELGIHVNVVAPLNASVADVRRLGEADFNVVLYPELARTTAQWLQRNCEQPFTQAIPYGVNGTLDFIQEVRTLAGLVDSGKTLADYSQ
;
A
#
# COMPACT_ATOMS: atom_id res chain seq x y z
N MET A 1 -18.47 14.19 24.43
CA MET A 1 -17.39 13.45 23.72
C MET A 1 -17.91 12.05 23.45
N GLN A 2 -18.06 11.65 22.20
CA GLN A 2 -18.48 10.30 21.85
C GLN A 2 -17.21 9.43 21.73
N LEU A 3 -16.80 8.79 22.78
CA LEU A 3 -15.56 7.97 22.84
C LEU A 3 -15.54 6.83 21.81
N THR A 4 -16.69 6.35 21.39
CA THR A 4 -16.83 5.29 20.38
C THR A 4 -16.38 5.70 18.97
N LEU A 5 -16.24 6.99 18.71
CA LEU A 5 -15.73 7.52 17.44
C LEU A 5 -14.21 7.76 17.46
N TRP A 6 -13.56 7.60 18.62
CA TRP A 6 -12.13 7.77 18.77
C TRP A 6 -11.44 6.40 18.73
N THR A 7 -10.89 6.07 17.57
CA THR A 7 -9.94 4.96 17.44
C THR A 7 -8.52 5.50 17.57
N TYR A 8 -7.65 4.73 18.23
CA TYR A 8 -6.23 5.05 18.22
C TYR A 8 -5.68 4.86 16.80
N GLU A 9 -5.08 5.89 16.27
CA GLU A 9 -4.28 5.84 15.07
C GLU A 9 -2.91 6.42 15.34
N GLY A 10 -1.86 5.72 14.91
CA GLY A 10 -0.49 6.18 14.98
C GLY A 10 -0.22 7.38 14.05
N PRO A 11 1.01 7.90 14.06
CA PRO A 11 1.45 8.91 13.12
C PRO A 11 1.55 8.32 11.68
N PRO A 12 1.55 9.17 10.63
CA PRO A 12 1.45 8.72 9.25
C PRO A 12 2.65 7.90 8.77
N HIS A 13 3.84 8.07 9.35
CA HIS A 13 5.00 7.24 9.01
C HIS A 13 4.81 5.76 9.39
N ILE A 14 4.00 5.46 10.41
CA ILE A 14 3.58 4.07 10.70
C ILE A 14 2.73 3.51 9.56
N GLY A 15 1.89 4.34 8.94
CA GLY A 15 1.17 3.96 7.72
C GLY A 15 2.11 3.59 6.57
N ALA A 16 3.18 4.36 6.35
CA ALA A 16 4.21 4.01 5.38
C ALA A 16 4.92 2.70 5.73
N MET A 17 5.20 2.44 7.00
CA MET A 17 5.76 1.17 7.46
C MET A 17 4.82 -0.01 7.18
N ARG A 18 3.49 0.18 7.28
CA ARG A 18 2.51 -0.85 6.91
C ARG A 18 2.65 -1.27 5.46
N ILE A 19 2.80 -0.30 4.55
CA ILE A 19 2.98 -0.57 3.12
C ILE A 19 4.31 -1.28 2.86
N ALA A 20 5.42 -0.77 3.39
CA ALA A 20 6.74 -1.39 3.24
C ALA A 20 6.76 -2.83 3.78
N THR A 21 6.16 -3.07 4.96
CA THR A 21 6.10 -4.40 5.59
C THR A 21 5.23 -5.38 4.81
N ALA A 22 4.16 -4.90 4.19
CA ALA A 22 3.28 -5.71 3.35
C ALA A 22 3.95 -6.17 2.06
N MET A 23 4.90 -5.41 1.52
CA MET A 23 5.57 -5.70 0.25
C MET A 23 6.81 -6.59 0.41
N ARG A 24 7.26 -7.19 -0.68
CA ARG A 24 8.35 -8.18 -0.67
C ARG A 24 9.74 -7.55 -0.83
N ASP A 25 9.86 -6.48 -1.59
CA ASP A 25 11.14 -5.93 -2.09
C ASP A 25 11.23 -4.40 -2.03
N VAL A 26 10.42 -3.81 -1.16
CA VAL A 26 10.45 -2.39 -0.82
C VAL A 26 11.13 -2.21 0.54
N HIS A 27 11.96 -1.19 0.67
CA HIS A 27 12.61 -0.82 1.91
C HIS A 27 12.29 0.64 2.25
N TYR A 28 12.04 0.91 3.52
CA TYR A 28 11.76 2.26 4.00
C TYR A 28 12.95 2.80 4.81
N VAL A 29 13.49 3.94 4.41
CA VAL A 29 14.48 4.69 5.19
C VAL A 29 13.77 5.83 5.89
N LEU A 30 13.67 5.72 7.21
CA LEU A 30 12.97 6.66 8.06
C LEU A 30 13.99 7.55 8.80
N HIS A 31 13.95 8.84 8.50
CA HIS A 31 14.69 9.82 9.28
C HIS A 31 14.01 9.98 10.64
N ALA A 32 14.66 9.48 11.68
CA ALA A 32 14.04 9.32 13.00
C ALA A 32 15.08 9.24 14.11
N PRO A 33 14.75 9.73 15.32
CA PRO A 33 15.57 9.49 16.50
C PRO A 33 15.52 8.02 16.93
N GLN A 34 16.44 7.62 17.79
CA GLN A 34 16.52 6.25 18.32
C GLN A 34 15.21 5.80 18.99
N GLY A 35 14.48 6.72 19.65
CA GLY A 35 13.23 6.39 20.35
C GLY A 35 12.12 5.86 19.44
N ASP A 36 12.10 6.26 18.16
CA ASP A 36 11.04 5.87 17.21
C ASP A 36 11.18 4.41 16.72
N THR A 37 12.26 3.73 17.04
CA THR A 37 12.48 2.29 16.69
C THR A 37 11.50 1.33 17.39
N TYR A 38 10.72 1.81 18.37
CA TYR A 38 9.70 0.98 19.05
C TYR A 38 8.65 0.39 18.08
N ALA A 39 8.42 1.06 16.95
CA ALA A 39 7.49 0.61 15.94
C ALA A 39 7.83 -0.78 15.38
N ASP A 40 9.12 -1.11 15.28
CA ASP A 40 9.56 -2.46 14.87
C ASP A 40 9.00 -3.56 15.77
N LEU A 41 8.94 -3.29 17.08
CA LEU A 41 8.39 -4.25 18.04
C LEU A 41 6.90 -4.48 17.78
N LEU A 42 6.13 -3.42 17.53
CA LEU A 42 4.71 -3.50 17.21
C LEU A 42 4.47 -4.40 16.00
N PHE A 43 5.16 -4.14 14.89
CA PHE A 43 5.05 -4.95 13.67
C PHE A 43 5.48 -6.40 13.91
N THR A 44 6.58 -6.63 14.59
CA THR A 44 7.07 -7.98 14.88
C THR A 44 6.08 -8.78 15.72
N MET A 45 5.47 -8.16 16.73
CA MET A 45 4.51 -8.83 17.62
C MET A 45 3.18 -9.15 16.93
N ILE A 46 2.69 -8.27 16.07
CA ILE A 46 1.38 -8.43 15.42
C ILE A 46 1.49 -9.29 14.15
N GLU A 47 2.43 -8.97 13.27
CA GLU A 47 2.58 -9.66 11.98
C GLU A 47 3.16 -11.06 12.13
N ARG A 48 3.97 -11.31 13.15
CA ARG A 48 4.63 -12.60 13.42
C ARG A 48 5.35 -13.19 12.22
N LEU A 49 5.89 -12.32 11.36
CA LEU A 49 6.68 -12.73 10.21
C LEU A 49 8.08 -13.19 10.66
N PRO A 50 8.73 -14.15 9.96
CA PRO A 50 10.08 -14.60 10.28
C PRO A 50 11.16 -13.58 9.88
N ARG A 51 10.79 -12.32 9.73
CA ARG A 51 11.68 -11.21 9.36
C ARG A 51 11.28 -9.95 10.10
N ARG A 52 12.24 -9.08 10.31
CA ARG A 52 11.95 -7.72 10.82
C ARG A 52 11.26 -6.88 9.75
N PRO A 53 10.52 -5.84 10.14
CA PRO A 53 10.03 -4.83 9.20
C PRO A 53 11.18 -4.29 8.32
N PRO A 54 10.95 -4.08 7.02
CA PRO A 54 11.99 -3.60 6.10
C PRO A 54 12.20 -2.08 6.25
N VAL A 55 12.64 -1.67 7.43
CA VAL A 55 12.84 -0.26 7.80
C VAL A 55 14.25 -0.05 8.34
N THR A 56 14.92 1.00 7.87
CA THR A 56 16.17 1.52 8.42
C THR A 56 15.91 2.89 9.01
N TYR A 57 16.31 3.09 10.26
CA TYR A 57 16.21 4.36 10.96
C TYR A 57 17.57 5.04 10.99
N THR A 58 17.61 6.37 10.89
CA THR A 58 18.85 7.13 11.08
C THR A 58 19.35 7.10 12.52
N THR A 59 18.43 6.89 13.47
CA THR A 59 18.70 6.79 14.92
C THR A 59 19.50 7.97 15.49
N PHE A 60 19.28 9.19 14.98
CA PHE A 60 19.95 10.36 15.51
C PHE A 60 19.64 10.61 17.00
N GLN A 61 20.56 11.26 17.69
CA GLN A 61 20.48 11.60 19.10
C GLN A 61 20.62 13.11 19.27
N ALA A 62 20.36 13.60 20.49
CA ALA A 62 20.47 15.04 20.79
C ALA A 62 21.85 15.65 20.44
N ARG A 63 22.93 14.87 20.57
CA ARG A 63 24.29 15.29 20.19
C ARG A 63 24.45 15.51 18.67
N ASP A 64 23.68 14.80 17.87
CA ASP A 64 23.76 14.86 16.41
C ASP A 64 23.03 16.09 15.84
N LEU A 65 22.11 16.69 16.63
CA LEU A 65 21.38 17.91 16.25
C LEU A 65 22.27 19.15 16.11
N GLY A 66 23.47 19.12 16.70
CA GLY A 66 24.48 20.16 16.51
C GLY A 66 25.46 19.90 15.36
N GLY A 67 25.29 18.76 14.66
CA GLY A 67 26.12 18.32 13.54
C GLY A 67 25.35 18.26 12.23
N ASP A 68 25.79 17.38 11.33
CA ASP A 68 25.19 17.18 10.01
C ASP A 68 24.25 15.97 10.01
N THR A 69 22.96 16.20 10.35
CA THR A 69 21.90 15.17 10.33
C THR A 69 21.58 14.71 8.91
N ALA A 70 21.81 15.56 7.92
CA ALA A 70 21.61 15.21 6.50
C ALA A 70 22.62 14.14 6.05
N GLU A 71 23.87 14.18 6.50
CA GLU A 71 24.86 13.16 6.17
C GLU A 71 24.59 11.83 6.90
N LEU A 72 24.02 11.87 8.11
CA LEU A 72 23.50 10.68 8.78
C LEU A 72 22.43 9.99 7.94
N PHE A 73 21.49 10.78 7.37
CA PHE A 73 20.43 10.24 6.52
C PHE A 73 21.01 9.62 5.24
N LYS A 74 21.90 10.32 4.53
CA LYS A 74 22.53 9.82 3.31
C LYS A 74 23.28 8.51 3.55
N THR A 75 24.02 8.42 4.67
CA THR A 75 24.72 7.20 5.05
C THR A 75 23.74 6.06 5.29
N ALA A 76 22.69 6.29 6.09
CA ALA A 76 21.66 5.28 6.35
C ALA A 76 20.97 4.79 5.06
N ALA A 77 20.74 5.69 4.09
CA ALA A 77 20.12 5.33 2.82
C ALA A 77 21.05 4.48 1.93
N ARG A 78 22.35 4.82 1.86
CA ARG A 78 23.35 3.99 1.15
C ARG A 78 23.48 2.61 1.78
N ASP A 79 23.65 2.55 3.10
CA ASP A 79 23.80 1.29 3.85
C ASP A 79 22.56 0.39 3.67
N ALA A 80 21.35 0.99 3.68
CA ALA A 80 20.11 0.28 3.43
C ALA A 80 20.07 -0.31 2.01
N PHE A 81 20.48 0.46 1.01
CA PHE A 81 20.55 -0.01 -0.36
C PHE A 81 21.55 -1.16 -0.52
N GLU A 82 22.77 -1.01 -0.01
CA GLU A 82 23.82 -2.02 -0.13
C GLU A 82 23.47 -3.31 0.61
N ARG A 83 22.94 -3.18 1.83
CA ARG A 83 22.64 -4.30 2.69
C ARG A 83 21.41 -5.11 2.30
N PHE A 84 20.34 -4.44 1.88
CA PHE A 84 19.04 -5.07 1.64
C PHE A 84 18.71 -5.22 0.16
N ALA A 85 19.45 -4.57 -0.72
CA ALA A 85 19.28 -4.60 -2.19
C ALA A 85 17.79 -4.49 -2.63
N PRO A 86 17.03 -3.49 -2.12
CA PRO A 86 15.61 -3.35 -2.43
C PRO A 86 15.41 -3.02 -3.92
N LYS A 87 14.20 -3.24 -4.42
CA LYS A 87 13.82 -2.87 -5.80
C LYS A 87 13.14 -1.50 -5.88
N ALA A 88 12.72 -0.95 -4.74
CA ALA A 88 12.34 0.45 -4.57
C ALA A 88 12.59 0.86 -3.12
N MET A 89 12.85 2.13 -2.91
CA MET A 89 13.08 2.71 -1.59
C MET A 89 12.05 3.80 -1.31
N LEU A 90 11.36 3.69 -0.17
CA LEU A 90 10.57 4.76 0.40
C LEU A 90 11.46 5.58 1.33
N VAL A 91 11.28 6.89 1.36
CA VAL A 91 12.03 7.76 2.26
C VAL A 91 11.12 8.82 2.88
N GLY A 92 11.33 9.14 4.14
CA GLY A 92 10.52 10.12 4.85
C GLY A 92 10.99 10.40 6.26
N SER A 93 10.28 11.27 6.96
CA SER A 93 10.56 11.68 8.34
C SER A 93 9.56 11.10 9.32
N SER A 94 10.01 10.85 10.55
CA SER A 94 9.13 10.66 11.71
C SER A 94 8.61 11.99 12.22
N CYS A 95 7.63 11.96 13.13
CA CYS A 95 7.10 13.16 13.76
C CYS A 95 8.18 13.99 14.46
N THR A 96 9.17 13.36 15.05
CA THR A 96 10.29 14.06 15.72
C THR A 96 11.24 14.66 14.70
N ALA A 97 11.54 13.95 13.62
CA ALA A 97 12.43 14.45 12.57
C ALA A 97 11.83 15.57 11.72
N GLU A 98 10.50 15.60 11.60
CA GLU A 98 9.80 16.73 10.92
C GLU A 98 10.14 18.10 11.55
N LEU A 99 10.44 18.13 12.85
CA LEU A 99 10.82 19.37 13.54
C LEU A 99 12.23 19.87 13.19
N ILE A 100 13.10 18.99 12.70
CA ILE A 100 14.48 19.34 12.30
C ILE A 100 14.49 20.02 10.93
N GLN A 101 13.43 19.78 10.12
CA GLN A 101 13.26 20.35 8.77
C GLN A 101 14.33 19.88 7.76
N ASP A 102 14.96 18.72 7.98
CA ASP A 102 15.72 18.06 6.94
C ASP A 102 14.78 17.62 5.80
N ASP A 103 15.29 17.56 4.59
CA ASP A 103 14.59 17.04 3.42
C ASP A 103 15.09 15.63 3.05
N PRO A 104 14.59 14.54 3.66
CA PRO A 104 15.01 13.18 3.35
C PRO A 104 14.78 12.81 1.88
N GLY A 105 13.73 13.37 1.27
CA GLY A 105 13.41 13.14 -0.13
C GLY A 105 14.48 13.68 -1.06
N GLY A 106 14.80 14.95 -0.95
CA GLY A 106 15.85 15.59 -1.73
C GLY A 106 17.22 14.98 -1.47
N LEU A 107 17.54 14.65 -0.22
CA LEU A 107 18.79 14.01 0.15
C LEU A 107 18.94 12.63 -0.49
N ALA A 108 17.88 11.80 -0.48
CA ALA A 108 17.92 10.47 -1.10
C ALA A 108 18.00 10.53 -2.62
N LEU A 109 17.27 11.45 -3.26
CA LEU A 109 17.33 11.65 -4.71
C LEU A 109 18.74 12.09 -5.15
N ALA A 110 19.42 12.92 -4.37
CA ALA A 110 20.79 13.34 -4.64
C ALA A 110 21.83 12.19 -4.62
N LEU A 111 21.48 11.04 -4.02
CA LEU A 111 22.34 9.85 -4.03
C LEU A 111 22.37 9.12 -5.39
N ASN A 112 21.44 9.43 -6.30
CA ASN A 112 21.31 8.80 -7.61
C ASN A 112 21.36 7.26 -7.56
N LEU A 113 20.63 6.65 -6.63
CA LEU A 113 20.56 5.19 -6.50
C LEU A 113 19.95 4.57 -7.78
N PRO A 114 20.42 3.37 -8.20
CA PRO A 114 19.95 2.72 -9.43
C PRO A 114 18.57 2.05 -9.28
N ILE A 115 17.76 2.50 -8.34
CA ILE A 115 16.40 2.02 -8.06
C ILE A 115 15.44 3.21 -7.90
N PRO A 116 14.13 3.04 -8.10
CA PRO A 116 13.16 4.05 -7.76
C PRO A 116 13.25 4.45 -6.29
N VAL A 117 13.39 5.74 -6.03
CA VAL A 117 13.27 6.34 -4.71
C VAL A 117 11.97 7.14 -4.67
N VAL A 118 11.12 6.85 -3.69
CA VAL A 118 9.80 7.48 -3.53
C VAL A 118 9.82 8.34 -2.27
N PRO A 119 9.98 9.67 -2.41
CA PRO A 119 9.87 10.59 -1.30
C PRO A 119 8.44 10.64 -0.76
N LEU A 120 8.32 10.67 0.57
CA LEU A 120 7.05 10.73 1.28
C LEU A 120 7.02 11.97 2.17
N GLU A 121 6.11 12.88 1.87
CA GLU A 121 5.80 14.02 2.72
C GLU A 121 4.59 13.65 3.59
N LEU A 122 4.84 13.24 4.82
CA LEU A 122 3.85 12.71 5.74
C LEU A 122 3.71 13.59 6.98
N PRO A 123 2.94 14.71 6.93
CA PRO A 123 2.86 15.70 8.02
C PRO A 123 2.22 15.09 9.27
N ALA A 124 3.07 14.67 10.22
CA ALA A 124 2.69 13.90 11.39
C ALA A 124 1.75 14.64 12.36
N TYR A 125 1.82 15.94 12.39
CA TYR A 125 0.98 16.78 13.27
C TYR A 125 -0.40 17.10 12.67
N GLN A 126 -0.61 16.79 11.40
CA GLN A 126 -1.86 17.07 10.68
C GLN A 126 -2.60 15.81 10.24
N ARG A 127 -1.90 14.70 10.06
CA ARG A 127 -2.41 13.45 9.48
C ARG A 127 -2.14 12.25 10.37
N LYS A 128 -2.85 11.17 10.12
CA LYS A 128 -2.82 9.94 10.90
C LYS A 128 -2.41 8.73 10.04
N GLU A 129 -2.29 7.58 10.68
CA GLU A 129 -1.73 6.35 10.13
C GLU A 129 -2.43 5.88 8.85
N ASN A 130 -3.76 5.79 8.81
CA ASN A 130 -4.48 5.33 7.63
C ASN A 130 -4.27 6.25 6.42
N TRP A 131 -4.26 7.58 6.65
CA TRP A 131 -3.92 8.52 5.61
C TRP A 131 -2.48 8.32 5.12
N GLY A 132 -1.52 8.12 6.02
CA GLY A 132 -0.13 7.86 5.68
C GLY A 132 0.06 6.60 4.85
N ALA A 133 -0.68 5.52 5.16
CA ALA A 133 -0.68 4.30 4.36
C ALA A 133 -1.28 4.52 2.96
N SER A 134 -2.42 5.22 2.88
CA SER A 134 -3.06 5.57 1.61
C SER A 134 -2.15 6.41 0.71
N GLU A 135 -1.53 7.44 1.27
CA GLU A 135 -0.63 8.34 0.54
C GLU A 135 0.62 7.60 0.06
N THR A 136 1.20 6.76 0.92
CA THR A 136 2.36 5.94 0.56
C THR A 136 2.04 4.98 -0.58
N PHE A 137 0.91 4.28 -0.52
CA PHE A 137 0.50 3.37 -1.58
C PHE A 137 0.22 4.11 -2.89
N TYR A 138 -0.43 5.26 -2.81
CA TYR A 138 -0.67 6.13 -3.96
C TYR A 138 0.64 6.59 -4.61
N HIS A 139 1.59 7.13 -3.84
CA HIS A 139 2.88 7.57 -4.37
C HIS A 139 3.68 6.42 -4.98
N LEU A 140 3.66 5.24 -4.36
CA LEU A 140 4.33 4.07 -4.88
C LEU A 140 3.75 3.67 -6.25
N VAL A 141 2.43 3.57 -6.36
CA VAL A 141 1.75 3.22 -7.62
C VAL A 141 1.99 4.28 -8.69
N ARG A 142 1.82 5.55 -8.35
CA ARG A 142 2.06 6.67 -9.27
C ARG A 142 3.48 6.70 -9.85
N ASN A 143 4.48 6.31 -9.06
CA ASN A 143 5.88 6.31 -9.49
C ASN A 143 6.28 5.04 -10.27
N LEU A 144 5.57 3.93 -10.08
CA LEU A 144 5.98 2.63 -10.61
C LEU A 144 5.13 2.17 -11.80
N VAL A 145 3.83 2.49 -11.81
CA VAL A 145 2.93 2.04 -12.89
C VAL A 145 3.17 2.87 -14.15
N PRO A 146 3.47 2.22 -15.29
CA PRO A 146 3.56 2.91 -16.56
C PRO A 146 2.21 3.52 -16.95
N THR A 147 2.20 4.76 -17.40
CA THR A 147 1.01 5.44 -17.92
C THR A 147 0.87 5.21 -19.43
N GLY A 148 -0.37 5.29 -19.94
CA GLY A 148 -0.62 5.18 -21.38
C GLY A 148 -0.98 3.77 -21.86
N HIS A 149 -1.30 2.84 -20.97
CA HIS A 149 -1.91 1.57 -21.36
C HIS A 149 -3.35 1.80 -21.81
N SER A 150 -3.65 1.49 -23.06
CA SER A 150 -5.02 1.42 -23.55
C SER A 150 -5.66 0.10 -23.10
N ARG A 151 -6.85 0.18 -22.55
CA ARG A 151 -7.60 -0.99 -22.11
C ARG A 151 -7.92 -1.89 -23.32
N THR A 152 -7.56 -3.18 -23.22
CA THR A 152 -7.95 -4.17 -24.24
C THR A 152 -9.43 -4.53 -24.05
N PRO A 153 -10.27 -4.53 -25.11
CA PRO A 153 -11.66 -4.99 -24.99
C PRO A 153 -11.78 -6.38 -24.37
N LEU A 154 -12.86 -6.60 -23.60
CA LEU A 154 -13.12 -7.86 -22.90
C LEU A 154 -13.61 -8.98 -23.83
N GLU A 155 -13.98 -8.66 -25.06
CA GLU A 155 -14.56 -9.62 -26.01
C GLU A 155 -13.69 -10.87 -26.18
N GLY A 156 -14.25 -12.02 -25.81
CA GLY A 156 -13.63 -13.34 -26.01
C GLY A 156 -12.51 -13.71 -25.04
N ARG A 157 -12.26 -12.94 -23.98
CA ARG A 157 -11.27 -13.27 -22.95
C ARG A 157 -11.84 -13.21 -21.53
N THR A 158 -11.17 -13.89 -20.61
CA THR A 158 -11.47 -13.80 -19.17
C THR A 158 -11.15 -12.41 -18.64
N ALA A 159 -12.11 -11.81 -17.92
CA ALA A 159 -11.87 -10.56 -17.21
C ALA A 159 -10.83 -10.71 -16.11
N SER A 160 -10.05 -9.67 -15.90
CA SER A 160 -9.02 -9.64 -14.86
C SER A 160 -9.21 -8.44 -13.92
N CYS A 161 -8.85 -8.62 -12.64
CA CYS A 161 -8.89 -7.54 -11.67
C CYS A 161 -7.66 -7.49 -10.79
N ASN A 162 -7.39 -6.33 -10.19
CA ASN A 162 -6.52 -6.23 -9.04
C ASN A 162 -7.35 -6.21 -7.75
N VAL A 163 -6.77 -6.71 -6.66
CA VAL A 163 -7.34 -6.59 -5.30
C VAL A 163 -6.49 -5.59 -4.53
N LEU A 164 -7.05 -4.43 -4.20
CA LEU A 164 -6.33 -3.30 -3.62
C LEU A 164 -6.70 -3.06 -2.16
N GLY A 165 -5.69 -2.72 -1.36
CA GLY A 165 -5.85 -2.23 0.01
C GLY A 165 -5.35 -3.13 1.14
N PRO A 166 -5.32 -4.48 1.01
CA PRO A 166 -4.81 -5.32 2.09
C PRO A 166 -3.35 -4.96 2.42
N THR A 167 -3.06 -4.72 3.71
CA THR A 167 -1.73 -4.30 4.15
C THR A 167 -1.39 -4.87 5.53
N ALA A 168 -0.15 -4.70 5.98
CA ALA A 168 0.26 -5.08 7.33
C ALA A 168 -0.58 -4.39 8.41
N LEU A 169 -0.69 -4.99 9.58
CA LEU A 169 -1.51 -4.59 10.73
C LEU A 169 -3.02 -4.56 10.46
N GLY A 170 -3.48 -5.03 9.31
CA GLY A 170 -4.91 -5.17 9.00
C GLY A 170 -5.56 -6.29 9.81
N PHE A 171 -6.80 -6.06 10.29
CA PHE A 171 -7.54 -7.09 11.01
C PHE A 171 -7.98 -8.18 10.02
N ARG A 172 -7.52 -9.41 10.23
CA ARG A 172 -7.83 -10.60 9.40
C ARG A 172 -7.63 -10.45 7.89
N HIS A 173 -6.88 -9.46 7.47
CA HIS A 173 -6.67 -9.10 6.05
C HIS A 173 -6.21 -10.26 5.16
N ARG A 174 -5.49 -11.24 5.71
CA ARG A 174 -5.06 -12.44 4.97
C ARG A 174 -6.20 -13.39 4.68
N ASP A 175 -7.13 -13.54 5.64
CA ASP A 175 -8.33 -14.35 5.46
C ASP A 175 -9.25 -13.68 4.43
N ASP A 176 -9.46 -12.37 4.54
CA ASP A 176 -10.27 -11.59 3.58
C ASP A 176 -9.74 -11.75 2.15
N VAL A 177 -8.42 -11.60 1.95
CA VAL A 177 -7.81 -11.79 0.63
C VAL A 177 -8.04 -13.19 0.09
N LYS A 178 -7.89 -14.22 0.93
CA LYS A 178 -8.08 -15.61 0.53
C LYS A 178 -9.51 -15.86 0.06
N GLU A 179 -10.50 -15.45 0.86
CA GLU A 179 -11.92 -15.67 0.57
C GLU A 179 -12.38 -14.85 -0.65
N ILE A 180 -11.95 -13.59 -0.76
CA ILE A 180 -12.31 -12.76 -1.93
C ILE A 180 -11.64 -13.27 -3.21
N CYS A 181 -10.38 -13.69 -3.17
CA CYS A 181 -9.74 -14.29 -4.33
C CYS A 181 -10.42 -15.60 -4.77
N ALA A 182 -10.85 -16.45 -3.83
CA ALA A 182 -11.62 -17.65 -4.13
C ALA A 182 -12.97 -17.29 -4.79
N LEU A 183 -13.71 -16.35 -4.23
CA LEU A 183 -14.97 -15.87 -4.80
C LEU A 183 -14.79 -15.32 -6.23
N LEU A 184 -13.76 -14.51 -6.48
CA LEU A 184 -13.48 -13.98 -7.82
C LEU A 184 -13.17 -15.09 -8.81
N GLN A 185 -12.41 -16.13 -8.40
CA GLN A 185 -12.13 -17.31 -9.24
C GLN A 185 -13.39 -18.12 -9.54
N GLU A 186 -14.29 -18.30 -8.58
CA GLU A 186 -15.60 -18.97 -8.78
C GLU A 186 -16.48 -18.20 -9.76
N LEU A 187 -16.36 -16.87 -9.78
CA LEU A 187 -17.02 -16.00 -10.77
C LEU A 187 -16.35 -16.03 -12.16
N GLY A 188 -15.25 -16.75 -12.31
CA GLY A 188 -14.49 -16.84 -13.57
C GLY A 188 -13.63 -15.59 -13.83
N ILE A 189 -13.23 -14.84 -12.81
CA ILE A 189 -12.42 -13.62 -12.92
C ILE A 189 -10.98 -13.94 -12.52
N HIS A 190 -10.04 -13.52 -13.34
CA HIS A 190 -8.61 -13.68 -13.05
C HIS A 190 -8.11 -12.57 -12.12
N VAL A 191 -7.49 -12.93 -11.00
CA VAL A 191 -6.81 -11.97 -10.13
C VAL A 191 -5.41 -11.72 -10.66
N ASN A 192 -5.17 -10.53 -11.20
CA ASN A 192 -3.88 -10.10 -11.74
C ASN A 192 -2.87 -9.83 -10.62
N VAL A 193 -3.20 -8.94 -9.68
CA VAL A 193 -2.33 -8.55 -8.57
C VAL A 193 -3.16 -8.31 -7.29
N VAL A 194 -2.65 -8.78 -6.16
CA VAL A 194 -3.07 -8.33 -4.83
C VAL A 194 -2.03 -7.35 -4.32
N ALA A 195 -2.44 -6.11 -3.99
CA ALA A 195 -1.50 -5.07 -3.56
C ALA A 195 -2.09 -4.19 -2.43
N PRO A 196 -1.22 -3.72 -1.51
CA PRO A 196 0.22 -3.96 -1.40
C PRO A 196 0.61 -5.32 -0.80
N LEU A 197 -0.33 -6.08 -0.20
CA LEU A 197 -0.03 -7.32 0.51
C LEU A 197 0.67 -8.35 -0.40
N ASN A 198 1.90 -8.73 -0.03
CA ASN A 198 2.76 -9.67 -0.75
C ASN A 198 3.10 -9.27 -2.20
N ALA A 199 2.83 -8.04 -2.61
CA ALA A 199 3.23 -7.54 -3.91
C ALA A 199 4.74 -7.21 -3.94
N SER A 200 5.35 -7.43 -5.10
CA SER A 200 6.68 -6.90 -5.44
C SER A 200 6.56 -5.60 -6.21
N VAL A 201 7.67 -4.89 -6.41
CA VAL A 201 7.75 -3.74 -7.32
C VAL A 201 7.34 -4.12 -8.75
N ALA A 202 7.71 -5.33 -9.19
CA ALA A 202 7.29 -5.86 -10.49
C ALA A 202 5.77 -6.07 -10.58
N ASP A 203 5.13 -6.57 -9.51
CA ASP A 203 3.68 -6.72 -9.46
C ASP A 203 2.98 -5.36 -9.48
N VAL A 204 3.49 -4.36 -8.75
CA VAL A 204 2.92 -3.01 -8.78
C VAL A 204 2.95 -2.42 -10.19
N ARG A 205 4.03 -2.64 -10.95
CA ARG A 205 4.11 -2.18 -12.35
C ARG A 205 3.05 -2.78 -13.25
N ARG A 206 2.55 -3.97 -12.92
CA ARG A 206 1.50 -4.67 -13.67
C ARG A 206 0.08 -4.26 -13.29
N LEU A 207 -0.11 -3.38 -12.29
CA LEU A 207 -1.45 -2.94 -11.89
C LEU A 207 -2.24 -2.33 -13.05
N GLY A 208 -1.57 -1.65 -13.99
CA GLY A 208 -2.20 -1.07 -15.17
C GLY A 208 -2.75 -2.09 -16.19
N GLU A 209 -2.43 -3.39 -16.06
CA GLU A 209 -2.81 -4.44 -17.01
C GLU A 209 -4.20 -5.04 -16.77
N ALA A 210 -4.79 -4.85 -15.58
CA ALA A 210 -6.10 -5.40 -15.23
C ALA A 210 -7.25 -4.60 -15.86
N ASP A 211 -8.42 -5.23 -15.93
CA ASP A 211 -9.63 -4.60 -16.47
C ASP A 211 -10.32 -3.68 -15.47
N PHE A 212 -10.26 -4.01 -14.20
CA PHE A 212 -10.85 -3.22 -13.11
C PHE A 212 -10.12 -3.50 -11.78
N ASN A 213 -10.50 -2.73 -10.75
CA ASN A 213 -9.93 -2.87 -9.42
C ASN A 213 -11.02 -3.21 -8.40
N VAL A 214 -10.76 -4.21 -7.56
CA VAL A 214 -11.52 -4.51 -6.36
C VAL A 214 -10.89 -3.77 -5.18
N VAL A 215 -11.63 -2.85 -4.56
CA VAL A 215 -11.18 -2.05 -3.42
C VAL A 215 -11.74 -2.64 -2.14
N LEU A 216 -10.93 -3.40 -1.38
CA LEU A 216 -11.36 -4.02 -0.12
C LEU A 216 -11.31 -3.07 1.06
N TYR A 217 -10.33 -2.17 1.09
CA TYR A 217 -10.09 -1.22 2.17
C TYR A 217 -10.03 0.19 1.59
N PRO A 218 -11.20 0.85 1.42
CA PRO A 218 -11.28 2.14 0.74
C PRO A 218 -10.48 3.25 1.45
N GLU A 219 -10.33 3.18 2.76
CA GLU A 219 -9.50 4.11 3.54
C GLU A 219 -8.02 4.07 3.14
N LEU A 220 -7.56 2.96 2.55
CA LEU A 220 -6.18 2.78 2.08
C LEU A 220 -6.04 2.90 0.56
N ALA A 221 -7.01 2.37 -0.19
CA ALA A 221 -6.81 2.13 -1.61
C ALA A 221 -7.64 3.03 -2.53
N ARG A 222 -8.62 3.78 -2.02
CA ARG A 222 -9.51 4.59 -2.88
C ARG A 222 -8.75 5.62 -3.71
N THR A 223 -7.80 6.34 -3.12
CA THR A 223 -6.98 7.34 -3.83
C THR A 223 -6.19 6.69 -4.97
N THR A 224 -5.60 5.53 -4.70
CA THR A 224 -4.87 4.73 -5.70
C THR A 224 -5.80 4.23 -6.81
N ALA A 225 -6.98 3.68 -6.47
CA ALA A 225 -7.96 3.21 -7.44
C ALA A 225 -8.47 4.35 -8.34
N GLN A 226 -8.70 5.53 -7.78
CA GLN A 226 -9.06 6.73 -8.55
C GLN A 226 -7.94 7.18 -9.50
N TRP A 227 -6.69 7.02 -9.11
CA TRP A 227 -5.55 7.30 -9.99
C TRP A 227 -5.48 6.29 -11.14
N LEU A 228 -5.63 4.99 -10.86
CA LEU A 228 -5.67 3.93 -11.87
C LEU A 228 -6.86 4.12 -12.82
N GLN A 229 -8.01 4.55 -12.31
CA GLN A 229 -9.17 4.87 -13.16
C GLN A 229 -8.85 5.99 -14.15
N ARG A 230 -8.18 7.05 -13.71
CA ARG A 230 -7.86 8.20 -14.57
C ARG A 230 -6.73 7.95 -15.55
N ASN A 231 -5.74 7.13 -15.18
CA ASN A 231 -4.49 6.96 -15.95
C ASN A 231 -4.40 5.63 -16.69
N CYS A 232 -5.21 4.62 -16.29
CA CYS A 232 -5.25 3.29 -16.88
C CYS A 232 -6.67 2.89 -17.31
N GLU A 233 -7.66 3.80 -17.23
CA GLU A 233 -9.06 3.57 -17.59
C GLU A 233 -9.73 2.39 -16.83
N GLN A 234 -9.24 2.08 -15.63
CA GLN A 234 -9.70 0.96 -14.82
C GLN A 234 -10.81 1.39 -13.85
N PRO A 235 -12.07 1.00 -14.04
CA PRO A 235 -13.11 1.21 -13.05
C PRO A 235 -12.78 0.42 -11.76
N PHE A 236 -13.45 0.77 -10.65
CA PHE A 236 -13.23 0.08 -9.38
C PHE A 236 -14.52 -0.07 -8.58
N THR A 237 -14.58 -1.10 -7.72
CA THR A 237 -15.75 -1.41 -6.89
C THR A 237 -15.97 -0.37 -5.79
N GLN A 238 -17.25 -0.09 -5.50
CA GLN A 238 -17.70 0.74 -4.38
C GLN A 238 -18.28 -0.11 -3.25
N ALA A 239 -18.89 -1.25 -3.58
CA ALA A 239 -19.43 -2.18 -2.61
C ALA A 239 -18.32 -2.91 -1.86
N ILE A 240 -18.50 -3.05 -0.55
CA ILE A 240 -17.59 -3.78 0.34
C ILE A 240 -18.30 -5.05 0.80
N PRO A 241 -17.70 -6.23 0.68
CA PRO A 241 -18.35 -7.51 0.97
C PRO A 241 -18.48 -7.80 2.48
N TYR A 242 -19.24 -6.97 3.20
CA TYR A 242 -19.55 -7.18 4.61
C TYR A 242 -20.97 -7.73 4.79
N GLY A 243 -21.06 -8.89 5.41
CA GLY A 243 -22.33 -9.59 5.64
C GLY A 243 -22.99 -10.02 4.34
N VAL A 244 -24.18 -10.62 4.43
CA VAL A 244 -24.86 -11.21 3.26
C VAL A 244 -25.17 -10.15 2.21
N ASN A 245 -25.84 -9.07 2.58
CA ASN A 245 -26.27 -8.06 1.62
C ASN A 245 -25.08 -7.35 0.93
N GLY A 246 -24.07 -6.93 1.73
CA GLY A 246 -22.87 -6.29 1.15
C GLY A 246 -22.09 -7.22 0.22
N THR A 247 -22.08 -8.54 0.50
CA THR A 247 -21.47 -9.53 -0.39
C THR A 247 -22.27 -9.71 -1.67
N LEU A 248 -23.59 -9.72 -1.61
CA LEU A 248 -24.45 -9.79 -2.79
C LEU A 248 -24.30 -8.54 -3.68
N ASP A 249 -24.28 -7.35 -3.10
CA ASP A 249 -24.05 -6.09 -3.81
C ASP A 249 -22.66 -6.09 -4.49
N PHE A 250 -21.64 -6.57 -3.76
CA PHE A 250 -20.28 -6.73 -4.29
C PHE A 250 -20.22 -7.69 -5.48
N ILE A 251 -20.84 -8.88 -5.38
CA ILE A 251 -20.91 -9.85 -6.48
C ILE A 251 -21.57 -9.23 -7.70
N GLN A 252 -22.70 -8.53 -7.53
CA GLN A 252 -23.41 -7.88 -8.64
C GLN A 252 -22.55 -6.80 -9.31
N GLU A 253 -21.84 -5.98 -8.52
CA GLU A 253 -20.96 -4.95 -9.05
C GLU A 253 -19.78 -5.55 -9.82
N VAL A 254 -19.11 -6.55 -9.25
CA VAL A 254 -17.99 -7.26 -9.88
C VAL A 254 -18.39 -7.92 -11.19
N ARG A 255 -19.56 -8.58 -11.23
CA ARG A 255 -20.09 -9.17 -12.47
C ARG A 255 -20.34 -8.10 -13.55
N THR A 256 -20.87 -6.97 -13.15
CA THR A 256 -21.10 -5.84 -14.07
C THR A 256 -19.77 -5.33 -14.64
N LEU A 257 -18.77 -5.11 -13.80
CA LEU A 257 -17.44 -4.64 -14.22
C LEU A 257 -16.69 -5.66 -15.10
N ALA A 258 -16.93 -6.95 -14.88
CA ALA A 258 -16.37 -8.05 -15.65
C ALA A 258 -17.14 -8.37 -16.94
N GLY A 259 -18.26 -7.70 -17.21
CA GLY A 259 -19.10 -7.98 -18.40
C GLY A 259 -19.86 -9.32 -18.32
N LEU A 260 -20.12 -9.86 -17.12
CA LEU A 260 -20.74 -11.18 -16.88
C LEU A 260 -22.26 -11.10 -16.63
N VAL A 261 -22.92 -10.04 -17.06
CA VAL A 261 -24.33 -9.71 -16.67
C VAL A 261 -25.35 -10.75 -17.16
N ASP A 262 -25.04 -11.56 -18.20
CA ASP A 262 -25.99 -12.48 -18.82
C ASP A 262 -25.79 -13.98 -18.53
N SER A 263 -25.02 -14.36 -17.52
CA SER A 263 -24.68 -15.78 -17.29
C SER A 263 -25.76 -16.62 -16.58
N GLY A 264 -27.01 -16.15 -16.48
CA GLY A 264 -28.18 -16.93 -16.00
C GLY A 264 -28.13 -17.42 -14.54
N LYS A 265 -27.01 -17.24 -13.83
CA LYS A 265 -26.93 -17.55 -12.41
C LYS A 265 -27.54 -16.39 -11.61
N THR A 266 -28.53 -16.67 -10.82
CA THR A 266 -29.17 -15.71 -9.92
C THR A 266 -28.38 -15.56 -8.63
N LEU A 267 -28.57 -14.44 -7.91
CA LEU A 267 -28.00 -14.21 -6.58
C LEU A 267 -28.36 -15.35 -5.59
N ALA A 268 -29.50 -16.04 -5.81
CA ALA A 268 -29.93 -17.18 -5.01
C ALA A 268 -28.94 -18.38 -5.07
N ASP A 269 -28.18 -18.54 -6.15
CA ASP A 269 -27.22 -19.62 -6.32
C ASP A 269 -25.97 -19.45 -5.43
N TYR A 270 -25.76 -18.26 -4.84
CA TYR A 270 -24.63 -17.95 -3.94
C TYR A 270 -25.08 -17.81 -2.48
N SER A 271 -26.37 -18.04 -2.17
CA SER A 271 -26.92 -17.91 -0.81
C SER A 271 -26.96 -19.24 -0.02
N GLN A 272 -26.41 -20.30 -0.56
CA GLN A 272 -26.23 -21.59 0.11
C GLN A 272 -24.82 -21.71 0.68
#